data_dbef1a73aed0b5c234c64283edcbdc6a
#
_entry.id   dbef1a73aed0b5c234c64283edcbdc6a
#
_cell.length_a   1.000
_cell.length_b   1.000
_cell.length_c   1.000
_cell.angle_alpha   90.00
_cell.angle_beta   90.00
_cell.angle_gamma   90.00
#
_symmetry.space_group_name_H-M   'P 1'
#
loop_
_entity.id
_entity.type
_entity.pdbx_description
1 polymer ?
#
loop_
_entity_poly.entity_id
_entity_poly.type
_entity_poly.pdbx_seq_one_letter_code
_entity_poly.pdbx_strand_id
1 'polypeptide(L)'
;ATQLYLGEIGYSPLLTAEEEVYFARRALRGDVASRRRMIESNLRLVVKIARRYGNRGLALLDLIEEGNLGLIRAVEKFDPERGFRFSTYATWWIRQTIERAIMNQT
;
A
#
# COMPACT_ATOMS: atom_id res chain seq x y z
N ALA A 1 -9.77 12.67 -5.03
CA ALA A 1 -8.75 11.75 -4.58
C ALA A 1 -9.06 10.31 -4.96
N THR A 2 -10.31 9.90 -4.91
CA THR A 2 -10.70 8.54 -5.28
C THR A 2 -10.42 8.26 -6.74
N GLN A 3 -10.72 9.21 -7.58
CA GLN A 3 -10.46 9.11 -9.00
C GLN A 3 -8.96 9.00 -9.28
N LEU A 4 -8.16 9.62 -8.45
CA LEU A 4 -6.72 9.54 -8.54
C LEU A 4 -6.26 8.10 -8.40
N TYR A 5 -6.77 7.38 -7.41
CA TYR A 5 -6.39 5.99 -7.21
C TYR A 5 -6.82 5.11 -8.37
N LEU A 6 -7.97 5.35 -8.96
CA LEU A 6 -8.48 4.52 -10.03
C LEU A 6 -7.96 4.93 -11.40
N GLY A 7 -7.61 6.20 -11.59
CA GLY A 7 -7.17 6.73 -12.86
C GLY A 7 -5.66 6.81 -13.03
N GLU A 8 -4.97 7.25 -11.99
CA GLU A 8 -3.53 7.52 -12.08
C GLU A 8 -2.62 6.38 -11.63
N ILE A 9 -3.15 5.41 -10.92
CA ILE A 9 -2.37 4.24 -10.47
C ILE A 9 -1.60 3.60 -11.61
N GLY A 10 -2.23 3.57 -12.79
CA GLY A 10 -1.64 2.95 -13.96
C GLY A 10 -0.36 3.59 -14.44
N TYR A 11 -0.11 4.83 -14.05
CA TYR A 11 1.05 5.58 -14.51
C TYR A 11 2.24 5.52 -13.58
N SER A 12 2.07 4.99 -12.36
CA SER A 12 3.18 4.86 -11.41
C SER A 12 3.92 3.57 -11.70
N PRO A 13 5.17 3.64 -12.15
CA PRO A 13 5.90 2.42 -12.47
C PRO A 13 6.25 1.62 -11.23
N LEU A 14 6.30 0.30 -11.41
CA LEU A 14 6.74 -0.60 -10.35
C LEU A 14 8.24 -0.42 -10.14
N LEU A 15 8.68 -0.62 -8.90
CA LEU A 15 10.09 -0.52 -8.56
C LEU A 15 10.76 -1.87 -8.74
N THR A 16 11.99 -1.84 -9.23
CA THR A 16 12.84 -3.03 -9.18
C THR A 16 13.26 -3.31 -7.74
N ALA A 17 13.82 -4.48 -7.49
CA ALA A 17 14.29 -4.81 -6.15
C ALA A 17 15.33 -3.81 -5.65
N GLU A 18 16.24 -3.40 -6.53
CA GLU A 18 17.30 -2.44 -6.18
C GLU A 18 16.72 -1.05 -5.91
N GLU A 19 15.79 -0.61 -6.74
CA GLU A 19 15.12 0.67 -6.54
C GLU A 19 14.35 0.69 -5.23
N GLU A 20 13.69 -0.42 -4.92
CA GLU A 20 12.92 -0.55 -3.70
C GLU A 20 13.79 -0.37 -2.46
N VAL A 21 14.95 -1.02 -2.45
CA VAL A 21 15.90 -0.86 -1.34
C VAL A 21 16.38 0.59 -1.25
N TYR A 22 16.70 1.20 -2.38
CA TYR A 22 17.16 2.58 -2.43
C TYR A 22 16.12 3.53 -1.83
N PHE A 23 14.89 3.46 -2.29
CA PHE A 23 13.84 4.36 -1.79
C PHE A 23 13.43 4.04 -0.35
N ALA A 24 13.40 2.76 0.01
CA ALA A 24 13.04 2.38 1.38
C ALA A 24 14.06 2.90 2.38
N ARG A 25 15.36 2.82 2.07
CA ARG A 25 16.39 3.35 2.96
C ARG A 25 16.24 4.84 3.16
N ARG A 26 15.97 5.57 2.08
CA ARG A 26 15.79 7.02 2.15
C ARG A 26 14.52 7.40 2.90
N ALA A 27 13.44 6.63 2.69
CA ALA A 27 12.18 6.86 3.37
C ALA A 27 12.33 6.72 4.89
N LEU A 28 13.11 5.73 5.33
CA LEU A 28 13.38 5.53 6.76
C LEU A 28 14.15 6.70 7.37
N ARG A 29 14.89 7.44 6.57
CA ARG A 29 15.63 8.63 7.01
C ARG A 29 14.79 9.89 6.97
N GLY A 30 13.52 9.77 6.61
CA GLY A 30 12.62 10.90 6.57
C GLY A 30 12.50 11.60 5.22
N ASP A 31 13.03 11.00 4.14
CA ASP A 31 12.92 11.59 2.81
C ASP A 31 11.49 11.43 2.31
N VAL A 32 10.77 12.54 2.23
CA VAL A 32 9.35 12.57 1.87
C VAL A 32 9.13 12.09 0.44
N ALA A 33 9.99 12.49 -0.49
CA ALA A 33 9.85 12.10 -1.89
C ALA A 33 10.00 10.59 -2.07
N SER A 34 10.95 9.98 -1.36
CA SER A 34 11.16 8.53 -1.41
C SER A 34 9.99 7.79 -0.79
N ARG A 35 9.46 8.29 0.31
CA ARG A 35 8.29 7.72 0.95
C ARG A 35 7.09 7.73 -0.01
N ARG A 36 6.87 8.86 -0.67
CA ARG A 36 5.79 9.00 -1.65
C ARG A 36 5.98 8.02 -2.80
N ARG A 37 7.20 7.86 -3.27
CA ARG A 37 7.51 6.95 -4.36
C ARG A 37 7.16 5.50 -3.99
N MET A 38 7.50 5.09 -2.77
CA MET A 38 7.17 3.76 -2.26
C MET A 38 5.65 3.55 -2.23
N ILE A 39 4.92 4.56 -1.77
CA ILE A 39 3.47 4.47 -1.71
C ILE A 39 2.86 4.40 -3.10
N GLU A 40 3.23 5.33 -3.97
CA GLU A 40 2.63 5.44 -5.30
C GLU A 40 2.88 4.22 -6.17
N SER A 41 4.04 3.61 -6.05
CA SER A 41 4.36 2.44 -6.86
C SER A 41 3.61 1.19 -6.40
N ASN A 42 2.92 1.24 -5.26
CA ASN A 42 2.21 0.11 -4.68
C ASN A 42 0.70 0.32 -4.54
N LEU A 43 0.16 1.40 -5.13
CA LEU A 43 -1.28 1.65 -5.08
C LEU A 43 -2.09 0.56 -5.79
N ARG A 44 -1.56 0.01 -6.86
CA ARG A 44 -2.23 -1.10 -7.57
C ARG A 44 -2.39 -2.32 -6.68
N LEU A 45 -1.40 -2.56 -5.82
CA LEU A 45 -1.46 -3.68 -4.89
C LEU A 45 -2.64 -3.51 -3.95
N VAL A 46 -2.86 -2.29 -3.47
CA VAL A 46 -3.99 -2.00 -2.58
C VAL A 46 -5.31 -2.30 -3.29
N VAL A 47 -5.47 -1.82 -4.53
CA VAL A 47 -6.70 -2.05 -5.29
C VAL A 47 -6.93 -3.54 -5.51
N LYS A 48 -5.87 -4.26 -5.89
CA LYS A 48 -5.95 -5.69 -6.15
C LYS A 48 -6.42 -6.45 -4.92
N ILE A 49 -5.88 -6.10 -3.75
CA ILE A 49 -6.25 -6.77 -2.51
C ILE A 49 -7.67 -6.36 -2.09
N ALA A 50 -7.99 -5.06 -2.19
CA ALA A 50 -9.31 -4.57 -1.79
C ALA A 50 -10.43 -5.25 -2.57
N ARG A 51 -10.22 -5.52 -3.84
CA ARG A 51 -11.23 -6.18 -4.67
C ARG A 51 -11.61 -7.55 -4.17
N ARG A 52 -10.74 -8.22 -3.43
CA ARG A 52 -11.01 -9.55 -2.88
C ARG A 52 -11.99 -9.50 -1.73
N TYR A 53 -12.25 -8.32 -1.20
CA TYR A 53 -13.16 -8.14 -0.07
C TYR A 53 -14.50 -7.54 -0.49
N GLY A 54 -14.84 -7.59 -1.76
CA GLY A 54 -16.13 -7.15 -2.24
C GLY A 54 -17.26 -7.92 -1.62
N ASN A 55 -18.44 -7.28 -1.52
CA ASN A 55 -19.66 -7.89 -0.96
C ASN A 55 -19.57 -8.21 0.54
N ARG A 56 -18.71 -7.51 1.25
CA ARG A 56 -18.56 -7.69 2.70
C ARG A 56 -19.10 -6.51 3.49
N GLY A 57 -19.92 -5.67 2.85
CA GLY A 57 -20.60 -4.59 3.54
C GLY A 57 -19.97 -3.21 3.41
N LEU A 58 -18.76 -3.12 2.89
CA LEU A 58 -18.11 -1.85 2.62
C LEU A 58 -17.97 -1.64 1.12
N ALA A 59 -18.09 -0.39 0.69
CA ALA A 59 -17.87 -0.04 -0.71
C ALA A 59 -16.40 -0.23 -1.08
N LEU A 60 -16.13 -0.54 -2.35
CA LEU A 60 -14.77 -0.74 -2.81
C LEU A 60 -13.86 0.45 -2.48
N LEU A 61 -14.38 1.67 -2.64
CA LEU A 61 -13.59 2.87 -2.36
C LEU A 61 -13.20 2.98 -0.90
N ASP A 62 -14.10 2.55 0.00
CA ASP A 62 -13.78 2.53 1.44
C ASP A 62 -12.72 1.49 1.74
N LEU A 63 -12.79 0.34 1.07
CA LEU A 63 -11.78 -0.70 1.24
C LEU A 63 -10.42 -0.23 0.75
N ILE A 64 -10.38 0.49 -0.38
CA ILE A 64 -9.13 1.05 -0.90
C ILE A 64 -8.55 2.06 0.07
N GLU A 65 -9.38 2.94 0.63
CA GLU A 65 -8.91 3.93 1.60
C GLU A 65 -8.33 3.26 2.84
N GLU A 66 -9.00 2.23 3.34
CA GLU A 66 -8.47 1.47 4.48
C GLU A 66 -7.15 0.79 4.12
N GLY A 67 -7.12 0.17 2.94
CA GLY A 67 -5.90 -0.49 2.47
C GLY A 67 -4.74 0.48 2.32
N ASN A 68 -5.02 1.71 1.90
CA ASN A 68 -3.98 2.73 1.78
C ASN A 68 -3.38 3.09 3.13
N LEU A 69 -4.18 3.10 4.19
CA LEU A 69 -3.65 3.31 5.54
C LEU A 69 -2.69 2.19 5.91
N GLY A 70 -3.03 0.95 5.54
CA GLY A 70 -2.15 -0.19 5.76
C GLY A 70 -0.86 -0.05 4.96
N LEU A 71 -0.95 0.40 3.71
CA LEU A 71 0.22 0.62 2.88
C LEU A 71 1.16 1.66 3.49
N ILE A 72 0.61 2.76 3.99
CA ILE A 72 1.40 3.80 4.65
C ILE A 72 2.14 3.24 5.86
N ARG A 73 1.45 2.44 6.67
CA ARG A 73 2.07 1.77 7.81
C ARG A 73 3.19 0.85 7.38
N ALA A 74 2.98 0.11 6.29
CA ALA A 74 4.00 -0.78 5.77
C ALA A 74 5.25 -0.02 5.37
N VAL A 75 5.09 1.12 4.70
CA VAL A 75 6.24 1.95 4.30
C VAL A 75 7.00 2.43 5.54
N GLU A 76 6.29 2.80 6.59
CA GLU A 76 6.93 3.28 7.82
C GLU A 76 7.71 2.19 8.54
N LYS A 77 7.28 0.94 8.43
CA LYS A 77 7.82 -0.17 9.20
C LYS A 77 8.74 -1.10 8.43
N PHE A 78 8.80 -0.96 7.11
CA PHE A 78 9.56 -1.88 6.28
C PHE A 78 11.06 -1.75 6.50
N ASP A 79 11.71 -2.89 6.70
CA ASP A 79 13.16 -2.96 6.82
C ASP A 79 13.72 -3.53 5.51
N PRO A 80 14.33 -2.69 4.66
CA PRO A 80 14.82 -3.16 3.35
C PRO A 80 16.03 -4.10 3.46
N GLU A 81 16.63 -4.22 4.64
CA GLU A 81 17.80 -5.07 4.83
C GLU A 81 17.43 -6.54 5.09
N ARG A 82 16.14 -6.85 5.21
CA ARG A 82 15.70 -8.21 5.51
C ARG A 82 15.69 -9.18 4.34
N GLY A 83 15.86 -8.66 3.11
CA GLY A 83 16.03 -9.51 1.95
C GLY A 83 14.77 -9.97 1.24
N PHE A 84 13.57 -9.57 1.69
CA PHE A 84 12.34 -9.87 0.96
C PHE A 84 11.75 -8.60 0.37
N ARG A 85 10.86 -8.79 -0.60
CA ARG A 85 10.26 -7.67 -1.31
C ARG A 85 9.22 -6.96 -0.45
N PHE A 86 9.12 -5.65 -0.69
CA PHE A 86 8.15 -4.82 0.04
C PHE A 86 6.71 -5.31 -0.14
N SER A 87 6.34 -5.75 -1.35
CA SER A 87 4.97 -6.18 -1.61
C SER A 87 4.52 -7.32 -0.70
N THR A 88 5.43 -8.24 -0.39
CA THR A 88 5.13 -9.34 0.52
C THR A 88 4.77 -8.83 1.91
N TYR A 89 5.56 -7.91 2.39
CA TYR A 89 5.36 -7.30 3.70
C TYR A 89 4.09 -6.43 3.73
N ALA A 90 3.92 -5.60 2.70
CA ALA A 90 2.80 -4.67 2.63
C ALA A 90 1.46 -5.37 2.53
N THR A 91 1.42 -6.53 1.86
CA THR A 91 0.19 -7.30 1.73
C THR A 91 -0.42 -7.61 3.10
N TRP A 92 0.41 -7.98 4.07
CA TRP A 92 -0.07 -8.26 5.42
C TRP A 92 -0.73 -7.01 6.04
N TRP A 93 -0.07 -5.86 5.94
CA TRP A 93 -0.60 -4.62 6.51
C TRP A 93 -1.90 -4.19 5.85
N ILE A 94 -1.96 -4.31 4.52
CA ILE A 94 -3.15 -3.93 3.76
C ILE A 94 -4.33 -4.81 4.17
N ARG A 95 -4.11 -6.11 4.24
CA ARG A 95 -5.16 -7.05 4.61
C ARG A 95 -5.64 -6.82 6.03
N GLN A 96 -4.72 -6.61 6.96
CA GLN A 96 -5.06 -6.35 8.36
C GLN A 96 -5.96 -5.13 8.50
N THR A 97 -5.61 -4.05 7.81
CA THR A 97 -6.38 -2.81 7.90
C THR A 97 -7.77 -2.97 7.32
N ILE A 98 -7.86 -3.63 6.17
CA ILE A 98 -9.16 -3.87 5.52
C ILE A 98 -10.03 -4.79 6.36
N GLU A 99 -9.47 -5.89 6.85
CA GLU A 99 -10.24 -6.85 7.64
C GLU A 99 -10.74 -6.24 8.94
N ARG A 100 -9.92 -5.41 9.56
CA ARG A 100 -10.33 -4.70 10.78
C ARG A 100 -11.49 -3.75 10.49
N ALA A 101 -11.43 -3.03 9.37
CA ALA A 101 -12.50 -2.12 8.99
C ALA A 101 -13.81 -2.87 8.75
N ILE A 102 -13.75 -4.03 8.11
CA ILE A 102 -14.93 -4.86 7.88
C ILE A 102 -15.50 -5.35 9.21
N MET A 103 -14.64 -5.79 10.12
CA MET A 103 -15.09 -6.31 11.43
C MET A 103 -15.70 -5.22 12.31
N ASN A 104 -15.27 -3.98 12.17
CA ASN A 104 -15.72 -2.89 13.03
C ASN A 104 -16.97 -2.21 12.52
N GLN A 105 -17.47 -2.56 11.36
CA GLN A 105 -18.74 -1.97 10.92
C GLN A 105 -19.90 -2.64 11.64
N THR A 106 -20.91 -1.86 11.91
CA THR A 106 -22.10 -2.37 12.62
C THR A 106 -23.34 -2.32 11.76
#